data_d07623dabbc0f1d6a986dd65e0abdaab
#
_entry.id   d07623dabbc0f1d6a986dd65e0abdaab
#
_cell.length_a   1.000
_cell.length_b   1.000
_cell.length_c   1.000
_cell.angle_alpha   90.00
_cell.angle_beta   90.00
_cell.angle_gamma   90.00
#
_symmetry.space_group_name_H-M   'P 1'
#
loop_
_entity.id
_entity.type
_entity.pdbx_description
1 polymer ?
#
loop_
_entity_poly.entity_id
_entity_poly.type
_entity_poly.pdbx_seq_one_letter_code
_entity_poly.pdbx_strand_id
1 'polypeptide(L)'
;MLPVLLAAAIATASPAANVYAVPGKRVRVDGHRLNLVCLGAGRPVVVLDAGLGDWSPSWIPIQRRLASRTTVCAYDRAGYGFSEPASSPRTSDTIARELHRLLHAADLPAPYLLVGHSFGGLNVLAFTDLYRREVAGLVLVDGTAAGIAIPAALKPLMDAQLATMRTCATSAHEGKLARSSPSFTACFNALWGISSQPNDGVTPLLVAAVEEQARTAAPYDAVISEMQNLTRSQHEVQAQERSLGDLPLVVLTASTHGEEAMPPALRASLQAFEPVWRRAHMRIAALSTRGHYELVRSGHYIQFDRPDVVIDAIEDVLAEIRG
;
A
#
# COMPACT_ATOMS: atom_id res chain seq x y z
N MET A 1 -54.26 -15.24 14.76
CA MET A 1 -53.16 -14.92 13.81
C MET A 1 -52.33 -13.82 14.46
N LEU A 2 -51.19 -14.19 15.06
CA LEU A 2 -50.22 -13.22 15.61
C LEU A 2 -49.23 -12.82 14.49
N PRO A 3 -48.87 -11.55 14.33
CA PRO A 3 -47.81 -11.16 13.41
C PRO A 3 -46.43 -11.45 14.02
N VAL A 4 -45.66 -12.27 13.30
CA VAL A 4 -44.22 -12.48 13.60
C VAL A 4 -43.47 -11.22 13.22
N LEU A 5 -43.02 -10.47 14.21
CA LEU A 5 -42.09 -9.36 14.04
C LEU A 5 -40.72 -9.95 13.72
N LEU A 6 -40.28 -9.84 12.46
CA LEU A 6 -38.94 -10.14 12.01
C LEU A 6 -38.05 -8.99 12.48
N ALA A 7 -37.39 -9.15 13.62
CA ALA A 7 -36.33 -8.22 14.05
C ALA A 7 -35.12 -8.44 13.14
N ALA A 8 -34.93 -7.53 12.20
CA ALA A 8 -33.67 -7.44 11.46
C ALA A 8 -32.54 -7.13 12.45
N ALA A 9 -31.68 -8.09 12.71
CA ALA A 9 -30.45 -7.87 13.47
C ALA A 9 -29.55 -6.91 12.65
N ILE A 10 -29.55 -5.64 13.03
CA ILE A 10 -28.54 -4.70 12.58
C ILE A 10 -27.24 -5.20 13.21
N ALA A 11 -26.41 -5.90 12.43
CA ALA A 11 -25.06 -6.23 12.82
C ALA A 11 -24.33 -4.91 13.08
N THR A 12 -24.14 -4.58 14.36
CA THR A 12 -23.33 -3.42 14.75
C THR A 12 -21.91 -3.70 14.31
N ALA A 13 -21.48 -3.05 13.22
CA ALA A 13 -20.10 -3.08 12.77
C ALA A 13 -19.19 -2.75 13.97
N SER A 14 -18.18 -3.57 14.21
CA SER A 14 -17.21 -3.33 15.29
C SER A 14 -16.67 -1.91 15.19
N PRO A 15 -16.57 -1.13 16.31
CA PRO A 15 -16.03 0.23 16.29
C PRO A 15 -14.69 0.35 15.58
N ALA A 16 -13.86 -0.69 15.61
CA ALA A 16 -12.58 -0.75 14.91
C ALA A 16 -12.69 -0.74 13.37
N ALA A 17 -13.84 -1.12 12.79
CA ALA A 17 -14.05 -1.11 11.33
C ALA A 17 -14.29 0.31 10.77
N ASN A 18 -14.72 1.25 11.61
CA ASN A 18 -15.08 2.60 11.18
C ASN A 18 -13.89 3.57 11.14
N VAL A 19 -12.75 3.24 11.77
CA VAL A 19 -11.59 4.15 11.83
C VAL A 19 -10.98 4.48 10.45
N TYR A 20 -11.21 3.62 9.45
CA TYR A 20 -10.75 3.84 8.08
C TYR A 20 -11.76 4.57 7.19
N ALA A 21 -12.97 4.75 7.67
CA ALA A 21 -14.05 5.43 6.94
C ALA A 21 -14.15 6.93 7.29
N VAL A 22 -13.33 7.39 8.23
CA VAL A 22 -13.25 8.77 8.70
C VAL A 22 -11.79 9.19 8.83
N PRO A 23 -11.49 10.49 8.76
CA PRO A 23 -10.11 10.95 8.98
C PRO A 23 -9.58 10.51 10.36
N GLY A 24 -8.37 9.92 10.34
CA GLY A 24 -7.60 9.67 11.55
C GLY A 24 -6.88 10.93 12.08
N LYS A 25 -5.65 10.77 12.60
CA LYS A 25 -4.81 11.92 12.98
C LYS A 25 -4.29 12.61 11.72
N ARG A 26 -4.76 13.83 11.45
CA ARG A 26 -4.28 14.64 10.33
C ARG A 26 -3.10 15.50 10.77
N VAL A 27 -1.91 15.16 10.25
CA VAL A 27 -0.63 15.79 10.63
C VAL A 27 -0.16 16.71 9.51
N ARG A 28 0.25 17.95 9.85
CA ARG A 28 0.76 18.90 8.86
C ARG A 28 2.22 18.56 8.49
N VAL A 29 2.45 18.36 7.20
CA VAL A 29 3.76 18.07 6.61
C VAL A 29 3.91 18.93 5.36
N ASP A 30 4.97 19.71 5.24
CA ASP A 30 5.30 20.53 4.05
C ASP A 30 4.14 21.36 3.48
N GLY A 31 3.31 21.91 4.37
CA GLY A 31 2.20 22.80 3.99
C GLY A 31 0.86 22.09 3.72
N HIS A 32 0.81 20.77 3.64
CA HIS A 32 -0.40 19.97 3.50
C HIS A 32 -0.58 19.02 4.69
N ARG A 33 -1.75 18.37 4.81
CA ARG A 33 -2.05 17.43 5.89
C ARG A 33 -2.09 16.01 5.38
N LEU A 34 -1.34 15.12 6.04
CA LEU A 34 -1.39 13.69 5.81
C LEU A 34 -2.23 13.00 6.88
N ASN A 35 -2.99 12.02 6.46
CA ASN A 35 -3.81 11.19 7.33
C ASN A 35 -3.01 9.99 7.86
N LEU A 36 -3.13 9.74 9.16
CA LEU A 36 -2.45 8.67 9.87
C LEU A 36 -3.45 7.92 10.76
N VAL A 37 -3.55 6.62 10.59
CA VAL A 37 -4.40 5.72 11.38
C VAL A 37 -3.49 4.80 12.19
N CYS A 38 -3.37 5.04 13.50
CA CYS A 38 -2.59 4.20 14.39
C CYS A 38 -3.50 3.43 15.33
N LEU A 39 -3.22 2.14 15.51
CA LEU A 39 -3.88 1.25 16.46
C LEU A 39 -2.84 0.62 17.38
N GLY A 40 -3.29 0.23 18.58
CA GLY A 40 -2.42 -0.42 19.57
C GLY A 40 -1.49 0.55 20.31
N ALA A 41 -0.59 -0.04 21.10
CA ALA A 41 0.41 0.68 21.88
C ALA A 41 1.68 -0.17 22.07
N GLY A 42 2.84 0.46 22.11
CA GLY A 42 4.14 -0.21 22.31
C GLY A 42 5.17 0.13 21.24
N ARG A 43 6.33 -0.51 21.33
CA ARG A 43 7.49 -0.31 20.45
C ARG A 43 8.07 -1.65 19.99
N PRO A 44 8.77 -1.68 18.82
CA PRO A 44 8.87 -0.57 17.83
C PRO A 44 7.52 -0.24 17.22
N VAL A 45 7.37 0.97 16.66
CA VAL A 45 6.21 1.32 15.85
C VAL A 45 6.31 0.61 14.50
N VAL A 46 5.26 -0.10 14.12
CA VAL A 46 5.11 -0.69 12.78
C VAL A 46 4.45 0.34 11.87
N VAL A 47 5.07 0.64 10.72
CA VAL A 47 4.57 1.59 9.73
C VAL A 47 4.26 0.85 8.44
N LEU A 48 3.03 0.99 7.95
CA LEU A 48 2.49 0.26 6.80
C LEU A 48 2.35 1.21 5.60
N ASP A 49 3.09 0.95 4.51
CA ASP A 49 3.02 1.70 3.24
C ASP A 49 2.34 0.85 2.16
N ALA A 50 1.25 1.35 1.62
CA ALA A 50 0.39 0.64 0.69
C ALA A 50 0.93 0.66 -0.76
N GLY A 51 0.34 -0.18 -1.63
CA GLY A 51 0.66 -0.23 -3.04
C GLY A 51 0.23 1.03 -3.82
N LEU A 52 0.56 1.07 -5.11
CA LEU A 52 0.14 2.13 -6.02
C LEU A 52 -1.40 2.15 -6.11
N GLY A 53 -2.00 3.32 -5.88
CA GLY A 53 -3.45 3.47 -5.85
C GLY A 53 -4.12 3.10 -4.54
N ASP A 54 -3.38 2.47 -3.62
CA ASP A 54 -3.88 2.02 -2.32
C ASP A 54 -3.59 3.03 -1.19
N TRP A 55 -4.33 2.88 -0.10
CA TRP A 55 -4.25 3.69 1.11
C TRP A 55 -4.51 2.87 2.37
N SER A 56 -4.66 3.49 3.52
CA SER A 56 -4.70 2.81 4.82
C SER A 56 -5.67 1.62 4.94
N PRO A 57 -6.87 1.55 4.30
CA PRO A 57 -7.73 0.37 4.38
C PRO A 57 -7.13 -0.92 3.83
N SER A 58 -6.13 -0.84 2.94
CA SER A 58 -5.43 -2.03 2.43
C SER A 58 -4.74 -2.84 3.51
N TRP A 59 -4.60 -2.26 4.70
CA TRP A 59 -3.93 -2.87 5.84
C TRP A 59 -4.87 -3.30 6.97
N ILE A 60 -6.19 -3.21 6.78
CA ILE A 60 -7.18 -3.57 7.82
C ILE A 60 -6.93 -4.95 8.44
N PRO A 61 -6.72 -6.04 7.65
CA PRO A 61 -6.52 -7.38 8.23
C PRO A 61 -5.28 -7.47 9.10
N ILE A 62 -4.23 -6.77 8.71
CA ILE A 62 -2.91 -6.80 9.37
C ILE A 62 -2.90 -5.89 10.60
N GLN A 63 -3.28 -4.63 10.43
CA GLN A 63 -3.21 -3.61 11.48
C GLN A 63 -4.04 -3.99 12.71
N ARG A 64 -5.25 -4.53 12.49
CA ARG A 64 -6.16 -4.92 13.58
C ARG A 64 -5.61 -6.06 14.43
N ARG A 65 -4.95 -7.04 13.82
CA ARG A 65 -4.36 -8.18 14.54
C ARG A 65 -3.10 -7.79 15.31
N LEU A 66 -2.24 -6.98 14.70
CA LEU A 66 -0.99 -6.55 15.31
C LEU A 66 -1.17 -5.48 16.40
N ALA A 67 -2.33 -4.79 16.45
CA ALA A 67 -2.62 -3.76 17.45
C ALA A 67 -2.53 -4.24 18.91
N SER A 68 -2.69 -5.54 19.16
CA SER A 68 -2.47 -6.13 20.50
C SER A 68 -1.00 -6.32 20.85
N ARG A 69 -0.07 -6.19 19.91
CA ARG A 69 1.36 -6.46 20.06
C ARG A 69 2.22 -5.22 20.19
N THR A 70 1.86 -4.17 19.46
CA THR A 70 2.61 -2.91 19.39
C THR A 70 1.76 -1.79 18.80
N THR A 71 2.32 -0.59 18.66
CA THR A 71 1.71 0.48 17.86
C THR A 71 1.88 0.16 16.38
N VAL A 72 0.77 0.14 15.63
CA VAL A 72 0.76 -0.11 14.18
C VAL A 72 0.08 1.04 13.47
N CYS A 73 0.76 1.71 12.57
CA CYS A 73 0.31 2.89 11.86
C CYS A 73 0.25 2.63 10.35
N ALA A 74 -0.91 2.84 9.74
CA ALA A 74 -1.08 2.97 8.30
C ALA A 74 -1.32 4.45 7.98
N TYR A 75 -0.79 4.94 6.87
CA TYR A 75 -0.99 6.31 6.45
C TYR A 75 -1.50 6.39 5.02
N ASP A 76 -2.15 7.50 4.72
CA ASP A 76 -2.54 7.81 3.35
C ASP A 76 -1.49 8.74 2.76
N ARG A 77 -0.85 8.31 1.66
CA ARG A 77 0.08 9.17 0.92
C ARG A 77 -0.67 10.41 0.39
N ALA A 78 0.04 11.49 0.15
CA ALA A 78 -0.57 12.73 -0.36
C ALA A 78 -1.41 12.48 -1.61
N GLY A 79 -2.66 12.95 -1.58
CA GLY A 79 -3.67 12.77 -2.60
C GLY A 79 -4.57 11.56 -2.42
N TYR A 80 -4.21 10.59 -1.56
CA TYR A 80 -5.06 9.42 -1.28
C TYR A 80 -5.87 9.59 -0.01
N GLY A 81 -6.98 8.87 0.06
CA GLY A 81 -7.80 8.77 1.25
C GLY A 81 -8.14 10.13 1.83
N PHE A 82 -7.79 10.34 3.09
CA PHE A 82 -8.05 11.60 3.79
C PHE A 82 -6.84 12.55 3.82
N SER A 83 -5.78 12.25 3.06
CA SER A 83 -4.63 13.14 2.89
C SER A 83 -4.89 14.22 1.84
N GLU A 84 -4.38 15.42 2.11
CA GLU A 84 -4.39 16.51 1.13
C GLU A 84 -3.39 16.22 0.00
N PRO A 85 -3.63 16.69 -1.23
CA PRO A 85 -2.69 16.52 -2.32
C PRO A 85 -1.40 17.32 -2.09
N ALA A 86 -0.28 16.83 -2.64
CA ALA A 86 0.98 17.55 -2.70
C ALA A 86 1.27 17.98 -4.15
N SER A 87 2.03 19.07 -4.31
CA SER A 87 2.43 19.59 -5.62
C SER A 87 3.68 18.92 -6.19
N SER A 88 4.47 18.22 -5.35
CA SER A 88 5.72 17.58 -5.77
C SER A 88 5.48 16.26 -6.51
N PRO A 89 6.32 15.89 -7.49
CA PRO A 89 6.27 14.58 -8.13
C PRO A 89 6.31 13.45 -7.10
N ARG A 90 5.47 12.44 -7.27
CA ARG A 90 5.36 11.30 -6.33
C ARG A 90 6.40 10.24 -6.67
N THR A 91 7.68 10.52 -6.36
CA THR A 91 8.76 9.53 -6.40
C THR A 91 8.95 8.88 -5.03
N SER A 92 9.61 7.71 -4.99
CA SER A 92 9.87 7.02 -3.72
C SER A 92 10.72 7.86 -2.76
N ASP A 93 11.71 8.60 -3.25
CA ASP A 93 12.49 9.54 -2.43
C ASP A 93 11.63 10.65 -1.84
N THR A 94 10.73 11.23 -2.64
CA THR A 94 9.81 12.27 -2.18
C THR A 94 8.86 11.73 -1.10
N ILE A 95 8.29 10.54 -1.35
CA ILE A 95 7.37 9.87 -0.42
C ILE A 95 8.09 9.49 0.88
N ALA A 96 9.31 8.94 0.78
CA ALA A 96 10.10 8.58 1.95
C ALA A 96 10.44 9.77 2.85
N ARG A 97 10.82 10.92 2.25
CA ARG A 97 11.07 12.15 3.00
C ARG A 97 9.81 12.72 3.64
N GLU A 98 8.69 12.62 2.96
CA GLU A 98 7.38 13.05 3.47
C GLU A 98 6.93 12.15 4.63
N LEU A 99 7.08 10.81 4.50
CA LEU A 99 6.81 9.86 5.56
C LEU A 99 7.68 10.12 6.80
N HIS A 100 8.97 10.37 6.62
CA HIS A 100 9.89 10.71 7.71
C HIS A 100 9.38 11.92 8.50
N ARG A 101 9.03 13.01 7.81
CA ARG A 101 8.48 14.21 8.45
C ARG A 101 7.12 13.96 9.11
N LEU A 102 6.28 13.10 8.50
CA LEU A 102 5.00 12.70 9.08
C LEU A 102 5.21 12.00 10.43
N LEU A 103 6.09 11.01 10.48
CA LEU A 103 6.35 10.23 11.71
C LEU A 103 6.89 11.12 12.83
N HIS A 104 7.83 12.02 12.53
CA HIS A 104 8.36 12.97 13.49
C HIS A 104 7.31 13.99 13.95
N ALA A 105 6.53 14.58 13.05
CA ALA A 105 5.47 15.54 13.39
C ALA A 105 4.27 14.88 14.10
N ALA A 106 4.15 13.56 14.00
CA ALA A 106 3.17 12.77 14.74
C ALA A 106 3.64 12.35 16.15
N ASP A 107 4.89 12.68 16.53
CA ASP A 107 5.56 12.25 17.76
C ASP A 107 5.69 10.72 17.88
N LEU A 108 5.86 10.03 16.77
CA LEU A 108 6.09 8.59 16.75
C LEU A 108 7.59 8.30 16.91
N PRO A 109 7.98 7.53 17.93
CA PRO A 109 9.38 7.31 18.23
C PRO A 109 10.04 6.29 17.29
N ALA A 110 11.18 6.65 16.70
CA ALA A 110 12.07 5.73 16.02
C ALA A 110 12.80 4.80 17.04
N PRO A 111 13.41 3.67 16.59
CA PRO A 111 13.40 3.16 15.23
C PRO A 111 12.10 2.42 14.89
N TYR A 112 11.77 2.36 13.58
CA TYR A 112 10.54 1.78 13.04
C TYR A 112 10.75 0.38 12.46
N LEU A 113 9.72 -0.47 12.52
CA LEU A 113 9.58 -1.60 11.61
C LEU A 113 8.74 -1.14 10.42
N LEU A 114 9.33 -1.10 9.23
CA LEU A 114 8.64 -0.66 8.02
C LEU A 114 8.11 -1.86 7.24
N VAL A 115 6.87 -1.77 6.77
CA VAL A 115 6.21 -2.80 5.96
C VAL A 115 5.71 -2.14 4.67
N GLY A 116 6.15 -2.64 3.52
CA GLY A 116 5.76 -2.08 2.21
C GLY A 116 5.17 -3.12 1.28
N HIS A 117 3.96 -2.85 0.77
CA HIS A 117 3.33 -3.65 -0.28
C HIS A 117 3.57 -3.03 -1.66
N SER A 118 3.93 -3.84 -2.66
CA SER A 118 4.03 -3.39 -4.05
C SER A 118 4.89 -2.11 -4.18
N PHE A 119 4.34 -1.00 -4.70
CA PHE A 119 5.03 0.30 -4.77
C PHE A 119 5.50 0.80 -3.41
N GLY A 120 4.74 0.51 -2.31
CA GLY A 120 5.17 0.80 -0.94
C GLY A 120 6.50 0.12 -0.58
N GLY A 121 6.83 -1.00 -1.21
CA GLY A 121 8.13 -1.66 -1.07
C GLY A 121 9.30 -0.76 -1.51
N LEU A 122 9.17 -0.04 -2.64
CA LEU A 122 10.17 0.96 -3.05
C LEU A 122 10.27 2.12 -2.06
N ASN A 123 9.12 2.58 -1.53
CA ASN A 123 9.08 3.72 -0.61
C ASN A 123 9.79 3.40 0.71
N VAL A 124 9.56 2.20 1.29
CA VAL A 124 10.23 1.80 2.54
C VAL A 124 11.70 1.47 2.33
N LEU A 125 12.11 0.99 1.15
CA LEU A 125 13.53 0.86 0.79
C LEU A 125 14.18 2.25 0.67
N ALA A 126 13.57 3.20 -0.03
CA ALA A 126 14.05 4.58 -0.11
C ALA A 126 14.15 5.23 1.29
N PHE A 127 13.15 5.01 2.16
CA PHE A 127 13.20 5.48 3.54
C PHE A 127 14.40 4.88 4.28
N THR A 128 14.63 3.58 4.11
CA THR A 128 15.75 2.88 4.78
C THR A 128 17.10 3.41 4.32
N ASP A 129 17.26 3.68 3.04
CA ASP A 129 18.49 4.25 2.49
C ASP A 129 18.77 5.67 3.02
N LEU A 130 17.72 6.50 3.11
CA LEU A 130 17.83 7.88 3.58
C LEU A 130 17.99 7.98 5.11
N TYR A 131 17.32 7.08 5.87
CA TYR A 131 17.19 7.19 7.32
C TYR A 131 17.51 5.87 8.04
N ARG A 132 18.57 5.18 7.62
CA ARG A 132 18.97 3.84 8.10
C ARG A 132 18.94 3.67 9.62
N ARG A 133 19.33 4.71 10.36
CA ARG A 133 19.39 4.67 11.84
C ARG A 133 18.01 4.69 12.51
N GLU A 134 16.98 5.04 11.76
CA GLU A 134 15.60 5.07 12.24
C GLU A 134 14.79 3.82 11.85
N VAL A 135 15.46 2.82 11.24
CA VAL A 135 14.82 1.57 10.82
C VAL A 135 15.37 0.40 11.64
N ALA A 136 14.48 -0.29 12.34
CA ALA A 136 14.79 -1.46 13.15
C ALA A 136 14.59 -2.78 12.37
N GLY A 137 13.74 -2.80 11.34
CA GLY A 137 13.47 -3.97 10.52
C GLY A 137 12.61 -3.64 9.32
N LEU A 138 12.54 -4.57 8.37
CA LEU A 138 11.77 -4.45 7.13
C LEU A 138 10.96 -5.72 6.86
N VAL A 139 9.72 -5.53 6.35
CA VAL A 139 8.94 -6.59 5.72
C VAL A 139 8.45 -6.08 4.35
N LEU A 140 8.83 -6.77 3.28
CA LEU A 140 8.37 -6.45 1.93
C LEU A 140 7.30 -7.47 1.52
N VAL A 141 6.12 -6.99 1.18
CA VAL A 141 4.96 -7.80 0.80
C VAL A 141 4.76 -7.66 -0.71
N ASP A 142 5.32 -8.58 -1.45
CA ASP A 142 5.42 -8.58 -2.92
C ASP A 142 5.85 -7.22 -3.50
N GLY A 143 6.87 -6.63 -2.85
CA GLY A 143 7.32 -5.26 -3.08
C GLY A 143 7.93 -5.05 -4.46
N THR A 144 7.64 -3.92 -5.10
CA THR A 144 8.29 -3.58 -6.38
C THR A 144 9.80 -3.51 -6.18
N ALA A 145 10.53 -4.32 -6.93
CA ALA A 145 11.98 -4.36 -6.86
C ALA A 145 12.63 -3.29 -7.77
N ALA A 146 13.71 -2.69 -7.28
CA ALA A 146 14.55 -1.83 -8.09
C ALA A 146 15.37 -2.62 -9.12
N GLY A 147 15.74 -1.98 -10.21
CA GLY A 147 16.65 -2.54 -11.22
C GLY A 147 16.06 -3.66 -12.10
N ILE A 148 14.74 -3.84 -12.10
CA ILE A 148 14.05 -4.74 -13.03
C ILE A 148 13.19 -3.95 -14.02
N ALA A 149 13.36 -4.26 -15.32
CA ALA A 149 12.53 -3.65 -16.34
C ALA A 149 11.13 -4.26 -16.34
N ILE A 150 10.12 -3.42 -16.46
CA ILE A 150 8.74 -3.87 -16.68
C ILE A 150 8.68 -4.57 -18.06
N PRO A 151 8.07 -5.77 -18.15
CA PRO A 151 7.93 -6.46 -19.43
C PRO A 151 7.25 -5.59 -20.48
N ALA A 152 7.79 -5.55 -21.69
CA ALA A 152 7.24 -4.75 -22.78
C ALA A 152 5.76 -5.09 -23.08
N ALA A 153 5.35 -6.34 -22.86
CA ALA A 153 3.97 -6.79 -23.02
C ALA A 153 2.99 -6.15 -22.01
N LEU A 154 3.47 -5.67 -20.86
CA LEU A 154 2.65 -4.97 -19.87
C LEU A 154 2.49 -3.49 -20.20
N LYS A 155 3.36 -2.93 -21.03
CA LYS A 155 3.33 -1.51 -21.35
C LYS A 155 1.98 -1.02 -21.91
N PRO A 156 1.33 -1.71 -22.87
CA PRO A 156 0.01 -1.28 -23.35
C PRO A 156 -1.06 -1.23 -22.26
N LEU A 157 -1.02 -2.17 -21.30
CA LEU A 157 -1.94 -2.16 -20.16
C LEU A 157 -1.69 -0.97 -19.24
N MET A 158 -0.43 -0.69 -18.93
CA MET A 158 -0.05 0.46 -18.12
C MET A 158 -0.42 1.78 -18.80
N ASP A 159 -0.20 1.89 -20.12
CA ASP A 159 -0.56 3.06 -20.90
C ASP A 159 -2.10 3.25 -20.92
N ALA A 160 -2.87 2.17 -21.08
CA ALA A 160 -4.34 2.21 -21.03
C ALA A 160 -4.84 2.61 -19.64
N GLN A 161 -4.23 2.07 -18.57
CA GLN A 161 -4.56 2.46 -17.21
C GLN A 161 -4.27 3.94 -16.95
N LEU A 162 -3.09 4.41 -17.36
CA LEU A 162 -2.72 5.82 -17.23
C LEU A 162 -3.68 6.74 -18.02
N ALA A 163 -4.10 6.33 -19.22
CA ALA A 163 -5.10 7.05 -20.00
C ALA A 163 -6.46 7.12 -19.30
N THR A 164 -6.90 6.01 -18.70
CA THR A 164 -8.12 5.95 -17.90
C THR A 164 -8.03 6.89 -16.69
N MET A 165 -6.92 6.86 -15.94
CA MET A 165 -6.71 7.75 -14.79
C MET A 165 -6.76 9.22 -15.22
N ARG A 166 -6.15 9.59 -16.35
CA ARG A 166 -6.20 10.96 -16.89
C ARG A 166 -7.63 11.40 -17.24
N THR A 167 -8.41 10.51 -17.86
CA THR A 167 -9.81 10.79 -18.18
C THR A 167 -10.63 11.02 -16.92
N CYS A 168 -10.40 10.19 -15.90
CA CYS A 168 -11.09 10.32 -14.61
C CYS A 168 -10.66 11.59 -13.86
N ALA A 169 -9.36 11.92 -13.85
CA ALA A 169 -8.85 13.17 -13.27
C ALA A 169 -9.51 14.39 -13.92
N THR A 170 -9.55 14.45 -15.27
CA THR A 170 -10.21 15.53 -16.01
C THR A 170 -11.68 15.63 -15.63
N SER A 171 -12.41 14.51 -15.62
CA SER A 171 -13.83 14.49 -15.26
C SER A 171 -14.07 14.95 -13.81
N ALA A 172 -13.15 14.60 -12.89
CA ALA A 172 -13.22 15.03 -11.51
C ALA A 172 -12.94 16.53 -11.35
N HIS A 173 -11.90 17.06 -12.00
CA HIS A 173 -11.58 18.49 -12.00
C HIS A 173 -12.74 19.34 -12.57
N GLU A 174 -13.47 18.80 -13.54
CA GLU A 174 -14.66 19.44 -14.13
C GLU A 174 -15.95 19.23 -13.31
N GLY A 175 -15.88 18.50 -12.17
CA GLY A 175 -17.05 18.21 -11.33
C GLY A 175 -18.07 17.27 -11.97
N LYS A 176 -17.67 16.48 -12.96
CA LYS A 176 -18.55 15.59 -13.76
C LYS A 176 -18.73 14.18 -13.17
N LEU A 177 -18.07 13.84 -12.05
CA LEU A 177 -18.19 12.53 -11.42
C LEU A 177 -19.33 12.50 -10.38
N ALA A 178 -20.57 12.70 -10.84
CA ALA A 178 -21.75 12.44 -10.01
C ALA A 178 -21.96 10.93 -9.85
N ARG A 179 -22.35 10.47 -8.64
CA ARG A 179 -22.60 9.04 -8.35
C ARG A 179 -23.54 8.33 -9.32
N SER A 180 -24.48 9.08 -9.91
CA SER A 180 -25.44 8.55 -10.89
C SER A 180 -24.89 8.50 -12.32
N SER A 181 -23.67 8.98 -12.57
CA SER A 181 -23.12 9.04 -13.93
C SER A 181 -22.40 7.73 -14.30
N PRO A 182 -22.49 7.27 -15.56
CA PRO A 182 -21.71 6.13 -16.05
C PRO A 182 -20.19 6.36 -15.91
N SER A 183 -19.72 7.59 -16.07
CA SER A 183 -18.32 7.96 -15.90
C SER A 183 -17.85 7.77 -14.45
N PHE A 184 -18.69 8.06 -13.45
CA PHE A 184 -18.34 7.77 -12.04
C PHE A 184 -18.09 6.28 -11.83
N THR A 185 -19.01 5.41 -12.28
CA THR A 185 -18.87 3.96 -12.12
C THR A 185 -17.58 3.44 -12.76
N ALA A 186 -17.25 3.91 -13.96
CA ALA A 186 -16.02 3.55 -14.66
C ALA A 186 -14.76 4.00 -13.88
N CYS A 187 -14.75 5.23 -13.39
CA CYS A 187 -13.63 5.80 -12.64
C CYS A 187 -13.49 5.19 -11.24
N PHE A 188 -14.61 4.94 -10.55
CA PHE A 188 -14.63 4.22 -9.29
C PHE A 188 -14.04 2.82 -9.43
N ASN A 189 -14.49 2.07 -10.45
CA ASN A 189 -13.94 0.73 -10.71
C ASN A 189 -12.46 0.76 -11.10
N ALA A 190 -12.01 1.79 -11.81
CA ALA A 190 -10.62 1.92 -12.18
C ALA A 190 -9.71 2.19 -10.96
N LEU A 191 -10.14 3.03 -10.02
CA LEU A 191 -9.44 3.29 -8.77
C LEU A 191 -9.51 2.09 -7.81
N TRP A 192 -10.72 1.55 -7.62
CA TRP A 192 -10.96 0.43 -6.73
C TRP A 192 -10.43 -0.90 -7.28
N GLY A 193 -10.30 -1.03 -8.60
CA GLY A 193 -9.71 -2.21 -9.24
C GLY A 193 -8.20 -2.27 -9.11
N ILE A 194 -7.53 -1.15 -8.79
CA ILE A 194 -6.11 -1.13 -8.40
C ILE A 194 -5.99 -1.66 -6.96
N SER A 195 -6.92 -1.26 -6.10
CA SER A 195 -7.02 -1.72 -4.72
C SER A 195 -7.82 -3.01 -4.65
N SER A 196 -7.20 -4.14 -4.40
CA SER A 196 -7.94 -5.38 -4.14
C SER A 196 -8.84 -5.22 -2.92
N GLN A 197 -10.03 -5.79 -3.00
CA GLN A 197 -11.05 -5.68 -1.97
C GLN A 197 -10.69 -6.49 -0.73
N PRO A 198 -10.47 -5.89 0.43
CA PRO A 198 -10.46 -6.67 1.66
C PRO A 198 -11.88 -7.14 1.96
N ASN A 199 -12.09 -8.43 2.04
CA ASN A 199 -13.40 -8.98 2.37
C ASN A 199 -13.79 -8.72 3.84
N ASP A 200 -12.79 -8.67 4.74
CA ASP A 200 -13.00 -8.47 6.17
C ASP A 200 -12.76 -7.01 6.57
N GLY A 201 -13.81 -6.35 7.03
CA GLY A 201 -13.76 -4.97 7.55
C GLY A 201 -14.24 -3.90 6.57
N VAL A 202 -14.66 -4.26 5.36
CA VAL A 202 -15.38 -3.36 4.45
C VAL A 202 -16.79 -3.14 5.00
N THR A 203 -17.08 -1.90 5.37
CA THR A 203 -18.38 -1.48 5.88
C THR A 203 -19.07 -0.57 4.85
N PRO A 204 -20.39 -0.43 4.87
CA PRO A 204 -21.09 0.54 4.03
C PRO A 204 -20.54 1.97 4.19
N LEU A 205 -20.07 2.32 5.40
CA LEU A 205 -19.46 3.62 5.67
C LEU A 205 -18.10 3.76 4.96
N LEU A 206 -17.27 2.72 4.94
CA LEU A 206 -16.01 2.73 4.20
C LEU A 206 -16.25 2.81 2.69
N VAL A 207 -17.21 2.05 2.16
CA VAL A 207 -17.61 2.14 0.75
C VAL A 207 -18.03 3.58 0.40
N ALA A 208 -18.87 4.20 1.23
CA ALA A 208 -19.29 5.58 1.03
C ALA A 208 -18.12 6.58 1.06
N ALA A 209 -17.11 6.36 1.93
CA ALA A 209 -15.90 7.17 1.98
C ALA A 209 -15.05 7.01 0.70
N VAL A 210 -14.87 5.77 0.21
CA VAL A 210 -14.14 5.50 -1.05
C VAL A 210 -14.87 6.12 -2.25
N GLU A 211 -16.19 6.01 -2.31
CA GLU A 211 -16.99 6.66 -3.35
C GLU A 211 -16.82 8.19 -3.35
N GLU A 212 -16.75 8.80 -2.15
CA GLU A 212 -16.53 10.24 -2.05
C GLU A 212 -15.12 10.63 -2.53
N GLN A 213 -14.10 9.85 -2.17
CA GLN A 213 -12.74 10.03 -2.70
C GLN A 213 -12.69 9.90 -4.23
N ALA A 214 -13.36 8.90 -4.79
CA ALA A 214 -13.41 8.66 -6.24
C ALA A 214 -14.12 9.79 -7.04
N ARG A 215 -14.81 10.71 -6.36
CA ARG A 215 -15.41 11.91 -7.00
C ARG A 215 -14.46 13.09 -7.07
N THR A 216 -13.34 13.03 -6.37
CA THR A 216 -12.33 14.09 -6.33
C THR A 216 -11.18 13.81 -7.31
N ALA A 217 -10.45 14.84 -7.72
CA ALA A 217 -9.33 14.68 -8.63
C ALA A 217 -8.08 14.12 -7.95
N ALA A 218 -7.92 14.38 -6.64
CA ALA A 218 -6.69 14.11 -5.90
C ALA A 218 -6.17 12.66 -6.01
N PRO A 219 -6.99 11.58 -5.85
CA PRO A 219 -6.49 10.23 -5.96
C PRO A 219 -6.04 9.86 -7.39
N TYR A 220 -6.71 10.38 -8.42
CA TYR A 220 -6.30 10.14 -9.81
C TYR A 220 -4.99 10.86 -10.12
N ASP A 221 -4.84 12.12 -9.70
CA ASP A 221 -3.60 12.90 -9.88
C ASP A 221 -2.42 12.23 -9.16
N ALA A 222 -2.64 11.67 -7.96
CA ALA A 222 -1.63 10.94 -7.21
C ALA A 222 -1.21 9.66 -7.95
N VAL A 223 -2.17 8.83 -8.40
CA VAL A 223 -1.90 7.61 -9.20
C VAL A 223 -1.13 7.96 -10.47
N ILE A 224 -1.56 8.97 -11.20
CA ILE A 224 -0.90 9.43 -12.44
C ILE A 224 0.56 9.80 -12.14
N SER A 225 0.79 10.56 -11.08
CA SER A 225 2.13 11.00 -10.69
C SER A 225 3.02 9.81 -10.27
N GLU A 226 2.52 8.87 -9.49
CA GLU A 226 3.25 7.66 -9.09
C GLU A 226 3.57 6.80 -10.32
N MET A 227 2.61 6.53 -11.22
CA MET A 227 2.83 5.76 -12.45
C MET A 227 3.88 6.41 -13.36
N GLN A 228 3.80 7.72 -13.56
CA GLN A 228 4.76 8.47 -14.40
C GLN A 228 6.17 8.50 -13.82
N ASN A 229 6.31 8.42 -12.50
CA ASN A 229 7.58 8.45 -11.81
C ASN A 229 8.08 7.06 -11.36
N LEU A 230 7.39 5.96 -11.72
CA LEU A 230 7.75 4.61 -11.27
C LEU A 230 9.20 4.23 -11.65
N THR A 231 9.58 4.45 -12.91
CA THR A 231 10.95 4.18 -13.37
C THR A 231 11.97 5.03 -12.64
N ARG A 232 11.64 6.30 -12.37
CA ARG A 232 12.51 7.18 -11.59
C ARG A 232 12.65 6.68 -10.15
N SER A 233 11.56 6.28 -9.51
CA SER A 233 11.56 5.68 -8.17
C SER A 233 12.44 4.42 -8.11
N GLN A 234 12.37 3.55 -9.12
CA GLN A 234 13.24 2.38 -9.22
C GLN A 234 14.72 2.76 -9.33
N HIS A 235 15.05 3.79 -10.12
CA HIS A 235 16.42 4.27 -10.25
C HIS A 235 16.93 4.94 -8.97
N GLU A 236 16.09 5.70 -8.26
CA GLU A 236 16.44 6.33 -6.97
C GLU A 236 16.85 5.25 -5.96
N VAL A 237 16.03 4.21 -5.78
CA VAL A 237 16.33 3.08 -4.88
C VAL A 237 17.55 2.29 -5.35
N GLN A 238 17.66 1.96 -6.65
CA GLN A 238 18.78 1.21 -7.18
C GLN A 238 20.13 1.96 -7.01
N ALA A 239 20.13 3.26 -7.20
CA ALA A 239 21.33 4.08 -7.05
C ALA A 239 21.86 4.14 -5.61
N GLN A 240 20.98 3.93 -4.65
CA GLN A 240 21.26 3.96 -3.21
C GLN A 240 21.37 2.54 -2.61
N GLU A 241 21.05 1.49 -3.37
CA GLU A 241 21.03 0.09 -2.90
C GLU A 241 22.39 -0.29 -2.30
N ARG A 242 22.40 -0.51 -1.00
CA ARG A 242 23.57 -0.85 -0.20
C ARG A 242 23.28 -2.06 0.67
N SER A 243 24.34 -2.66 1.21
CA SER A 243 24.17 -3.65 2.27
C SER A 243 23.38 -3.06 3.42
N LEU A 244 22.36 -3.81 3.86
CA LEU A 244 21.54 -3.50 5.03
C LEU A 244 22.18 -4.02 6.33
N GLY A 245 23.39 -4.62 6.23
CA GLY A 245 24.09 -5.17 7.37
C GLY A 245 23.33 -6.32 8.01
N ASP A 246 23.04 -6.22 9.29
CA ASP A 246 22.28 -7.17 10.09
C ASP A 246 20.83 -6.75 10.35
N LEU A 247 20.26 -5.87 9.53
CA LEU A 247 18.87 -5.44 9.66
C LEU A 247 17.92 -6.64 9.49
N PRO A 248 17.05 -6.98 10.45
CA PRO A 248 16.01 -7.97 10.25
C PRO A 248 15.16 -7.62 9.02
N LEU A 249 15.07 -8.55 8.07
CA LEU A 249 14.41 -8.33 6.78
C LEU A 249 13.67 -9.60 6.34
N VAL A 250 12.37 -9.48 6.08
CA VAL A 250 11.59 -10.54 5.43
C VAL A 250 11.07 -10.02 4.08
N VAL A 251 11.25 -10.83 3.03
CA VAL A 251 10.77 -10.56 1.68
C VAL A 251 9.78 -11.66 1.30
N LEU A 252 8.50 -11.33 1.32
CA LEU A 252 7.42 -12.20 0.88
C LEU A 252 7.17 -11.96 -0.61
N THR A 253 7.08 -13.04 -1.39
CA THR A 253 6.84 -13.00 -2.84
C THR A 253 5.59 -13.79 -3.16
N ALA A 254 4.66 -13.19 -3.89
CA ALA A 254 3.47 -13.88 -4.39
C ALA A 254 3.86 -14.95 -5.44
N SER A 255 3.15 -16.08 -5.42
CA SER A 255 3.40 -17.17 -6.38
C SER A 255 2.67 -16.97 -7.70
N THR A 256 1.67 -16.08 -7.76
CA THR A 256 0.89 -15.74 -8.95
C THR A 256 0.55 -14.24 -8.96
N HIS A 257 0.27 -13.70 -10.15
CA HIS A 257 -0.15 -12.30 -10.33
C HIS A 257 -1.47 -12.21 -11.10
N GLY A 258 -2.33 -13.24 -10.98
CA GLY A 258 -3.63 -13.29 -11.64
C GLY A 258 -3.57 -13.65 -13.13
N GLU A 259 -2.51 -14.32 -13.53
CA GLU A 259 -2.25 -14.69 -14.93
C GLU A 259 -3.36 -15.55 -15.54
N GLU A 260 -4.06 -16.35 -14.74
CA GLU A 260 -5.11 -17.27 -15.20
C GLU A 260 -6.27 -16.53 -15.88
N ALA A 261 -6.58 -15.33 -15.42
CA ALA A 261 -7.64 -14.48 -15.97
C ALA A 261 -7.21 -13.65 -17.19
N MET A 262 -5.93 -13.73 -17.59
CA MET A 262 -5.37 -12.88 -18.64
C MET A 262 -5.37 -13.56 -20.03
N PRO A 263 -5.37 -12.77 -21.12
CA PRO A 263 -5.18 -13.29 -22.48
C PRO A 263 -3.89 -14.12 -22.59
N PRO A 264 -3.85 -15.18 -23.43
CA PRO A 264 -2.74 -16.12 -23.49
C PRO A 264 -1.35 -15.48 -23.73
N ALA A 265 -1.25 -14.48 -24.60
CA ALA A 265 0.02 -13.80 -24.88
C ALA A 265 0.54 -13.02 -23.67
N LEU A 266 -0.34 -12.37 -22.91
CA LEU A 266 0.02 -11.64 -21.71
C LEU A 266 0.40 -12.59 -20.57
N ARG A 267 -0.36 -13.68 -20.42
CA ARG A 267 -0.06 -14.76 -19.47
C ARG A 267 1.36 -15.32 -19.70
N ALA A 268 1.71 -15.65 -20.93
CA ALA A 268 3.05 -16.15 -21.27
C ALA A 268 4.15 -15.14 -20.89
N SER A 269 3.90 -13.84 -21.11
CA SER A 269 4.86 -12.79 -20.75
C SER A 269 5.04 -12.66 -19.25
N LEU A 270 3.97 -12.76 -18.46
CA LEU A 270 4.04 -12.74 -17.00
C LEU A 270 4.73 -13.98 -16.45
N GLN A 271 4.42 -15.15 -16.98
CA GLN A 271 5.10 -16.40 -16.63
C GLN A 271 6.61 -16.35 -16.92
N ALA A 272 7.02 -15.73 -18.03
CA ALA A 272 8.43 -15.51 -18.34
C ALA A 272 9.08 -14.46 -17.39
N PHE A 273 8.33 -13.53 -16.87
CA PHE A 273 8.80 -12.50 -15.94
C PHE A 273 8.93 -13.00 -14.50
N GLU A 274 8.13 -13.96 -14.10
CA GLU A 274 8.09 -14.52 -12.75
C GLU A 274 9.48 -14.88 -12.17
N PRO A 275 10.36 -15.60 -12.91
CA PRO A 275 11.70 -15.89 -12.42
C PRO A 275 12.58 -14.66 -12.25
N VAL A 276 12.34 -13.59 -13.01
CA VAL A 276 13.06 -12.31 -12.88
C VAL A 276 12.62 -11.61 -11.58
N TRP A 277 11.31 -11.58 -11.32
CA TRP A 277 10.71 -11.04 -10.11
C TRP A 277 11.25 -11.74 -8.86
N ARG A 278 11.18 -13.07 -8.83
CA ARG A 278 11.70 -13.86 -7.70
C ARG A 278 13.19 -13.63 -7.45
N ARG A 279 14.02 -13.62 -8.51
CA ARG A 279 15.46 -13.35 -8.35
C ARG A 279 15.73 -11.95 -7.79
N ALA A 280 14.94 -10.95 -8.18
CA ALA A 280 15.08 -9.61 -7.64
C ALA A 280 14.73 -9.58 -6.14
N HIS A 281 13.67 -10.26 -5.71
CA HIS A 281 13.31 -10.38 -4.30
C HIS A 281 14.35 -11.16 -3.48
N MET A 282 14.89 -12.27 -4.02
CA MET A 282 16.00 -12.99 -3.39
C MET A 282 17.25 -12.10 -3.24
N ARG A 283 17.55 -11.25 -4.26
CA ARG A 283 18.64 -10.27 -4.17
C ARG A 283 18.39 -9.25 -3.07
N ILE A 284 17.17 -8.73 -2.93
CA ILE A 284 16.83 -7.81 -1.85
C ILE A 284 17.00 -8.48 -0.49
N ALA A 285 16.50 -9.70 -0.30
CA ALA A 285 16.71 -10.44 0.95
C ALA A 285 18.20 -10.61 1.28
N ALA A 286 19.04 -10.86 0.28
CA ALA A 286 20.48 -11.01 0.42
C ALA A 286 21.24 -9.70 0.78
N LEU A 287 20.57 -8.53 0.76
CA LEU A 287 21.17 -7.28 1.22
C LEU A 287 21.40 -7.27 2.74
N SER A 288 20.69 -8.10 3.49
CA SER A 288 20.87 -8.27 4.94
C SER A 288 21.43 -9.67 5.26
N THR A 289 22.35 -9.74 6.24
CA THR A 289 22.83 -11.03 6.79
C THR A 289 21.74 -11.76 7.59
N ARG A 290 20.66 -11.06 7.96
CA ARG A 290 19.44 -11.60 8.61
C ARG A 290 18.24 -11.53 7.66
N GLY A 291 18.49 -11.48 6.35
CA GLY A 291 17.44 -11.44 5.35
C GLY A 291 16.83 -12.81 5.10
N HIS A 292 15.50 -12.89 5.13
CA HIS A 292 14.72 -14.08 4.81
C HIS A 292 13.87 -13.84 3.56
N TYR A 293 13.80 -14.84 2.68
CA TYR A 293 12.97 -14.85 1.48
C TYR A 293 11.93 -15.96 1.57
N GLU A 294 10.67 -15.65 1.29
CA GLU A 294 9.59 -16.62 1.27
C GLU A 294 8.73 -16.48 -0.01
N LEU A 295 8.45 -17.60 -0.68
CA LEU A 295 7.49 -17.68 -1.77
C LEU A 295 6.13 -18.09 -1.21
N VAL A 296 5.18 -17.17 -1.21
CA VAL A 296 3.84 -17.35 -0.63
C VAL A 296 2.85 -17.80 -1.71
N ARG A 297 2.10 -18.86 -1.44
CA ARG A 297 1.02 -19.29 -2.32
C ARG A 297 -0.17 -18.32 -2.21
N SER A 298 -0.11 -17.24 -2.98
CA SER A 298 -1.11 -16.18 -3.03
C SER A 298 -1.02 -15.40 -4.34
N GLY A 299 -1.98 -14.51 -4.58
CA GLY A 299 -1.88 -13.42 -5.55
C GLY A 299 -1.02 -12.26 -5.02
N HIS A 300 -0.92 -11.19 -5.82
CA HIS A 300 -0.13 -9.99 -5.52
C HIS A 300 -0.47 -9.33 -4.17
N TYR A 301 -1.70 -9.45 -3.72
CA TYR A 301 -2.16 -8.89 -2.45
C TYR A 301 -2.08 -9.92 -1.31
N ILE A 302 -0.86 -10.31 -0.93
CA ILE A 302 -0.61 -11.31 0.11
C ILE A 302 -1.32 -10.94 1.42
N GLN A 303 -1.39 -9.64 1.76
CA GLN A 303 -2.05 -9.15 2.96
C GLN A 303 -3.57 -9.41 3.00
N PHE A 304 -4.19 -9.74 1.85
CA PHE A 304 -5.60 -10.15 1.77
C PHE A 304 -5.76 -11.65 1.64
N ASP A 305 -4.96 -12.27 0.77
CA ASP A 305 -5.06 -13.70 0.49
C ASP A 305 -4.51 -14.55 1.64
N ARG A 306 -3.41 -14.09 2.24
CA ARG A 306 -2.68 -14.77 3.31
C ARG A 306 -2.23 -13.77 4.39
N PRO A 307 -3.18 -13.11 5.07
CA PRO A 307 -2.86 -12.18 6.15
C PRO A 307 -2.09 -12.83 7.31
N ASP A 308 -2.27 -14.13 7.52
CA ASP A 308 -1.51 -14.94 8.47
C ASP A 308 -0.01 -14.85 8.20
N VAL A 309 0.44 -15.11 6.97
CA VAL A 309 1.86 -15.08 6.59
C VAL A 309 2.48 -13.69 6.77
N VAL A 310 1.74 -12.63 6.42
CA VAL A 310 2.23 -11.26 6.61
C VAL A 310 2.37 -10.91 8.09
N ILE A 311 1.42 -11.37 8.93
CA ILE A 311 1.46 -11.15 10.39
C ILE A 311 2.63 -11.90 11.00
N ASP A 312 2.80 -13.18 10.66
CA ASP A 312 3.89 -14.02 11.15
C ASP A 312 5.25 -13.38 10.79
N ALA A 313 5.44 -12.94 9.55
CA ALA A 313 6.66 -12.25 9.13
C ALA A 313 6.93 -10.96 9.93
N ILE A 314 5.88 -10.18 10.24
CA ILE A 314 6.03 -8.97 11.06
C ILE A 314 6.35 -9.35 12.52
N GLU A 315 5.69 -10.38 13.08
CA GLU A 315 5.94 -10.85 14.45
C GLU A 315 7.36 -11.44 14.59
N ASP A 316 7.87 -12.15 13.59
CA ASP A 316 9.24 -12.68 13.57
C ASP A 316 10.27 -11.53 13.60
N VAL A 317 10.10 -10.51 12.74
CA VAL A 317 10.96 -9.33 12.76
C VAL A 317 10.84 -8.56 14.08
N LEU A 318 9.65 -8.45 14.67
CA LEU A 318 9.45 -7.83 15.98
C LEU A 318 10.17 -8.61 17.09
N ALA A 319 10.16 -9.94 17.04
CA ALA A 319 10.87 -10.78 17.98
C ALA A 319 12.39 -10.59 17.86
N GLU A 320 12.91 -10.55 16.65
CA GLU A 320 14.33 -10.30 16.39
C GLU A 320 14.81 -8.90 16.85
N ILE A 321 13.96 -7.88 16.78
CA ILE A 321 14.29 -6.51 17.24
C ILE A 321 14.32 -6.44 18.77
N ARG A 322 13.52 -7.27 19.46
CA ARG A 322 13.37 -7.24 20.92
C ARG A 322 14.34 -8.15 21.66
N GLY A 323 14.87 -9.17 21.01
CA GLY A 323 15.83 -10.15 21.55
C GLY A 323 17.24 -9.71 21.45
#